data_c0f378489b5ad9ef4c5aca7e31aff4a6
#
_entry.id   c0f378489b5ad9ef4c5aca7e31aff4a6
#
_cell.length_a   1.000
_cell.length_b   1.000
_cell.length_c   1.000
_cell.angle_alpha   90.00
_cell.angle_beta   90.00
_cell.angle_gamma   90.00
#
_symmetry.space_group_name_H-M   'P 1'
#
loop_
_entity.id
_entity.type
_entity.pdbx_description
1 polymer ?
#
loop_
_entity_poly.entity_id
_entity_poly.type
_entity_poly.pdbx_seq_one_letter_code
_entity_poly.pdbx_strand_id
1 'polypeptide(L)'
;ECLKKTGMEIKNIKQFMQWCTEGSETYPKRLELIQKQKLECEKEIKRMEKALAMLKFKCWYYETALADGNEDRIHEMLPDRLPEEIQAYYDASHTD
;
A
#
# COMPACT_ATOMS: atom_id res chain seq x y z
N GLU A 1 -10.10 10.22 -17.74
CA GLU A 1 -9.60 8.93 -18.22
C GLU A 1 -9.49 7.91 -17.09
N CYS A 2 -10.20 6.79 -17.21
CA CYS A 2 -10.25 5.77 -16.16
C CYS A 2 -8.88 5.17 -15.81
N LEU A 3 -8.06 4.92 -16.83
CA LEU A 3 -6.74 4.31 -16.62
C LEU A 3 -5.77 5.22 -15.88
N LYS A 4 -5.95 6.51 -15.97
CA LYS A 4 -5.13 7.48 -15.28
C LYS A 4 -5.22 7.31 -13.75
N LYS A 5 -6.41 6.93 -13.27
CA LYS A 5 -6.66 6.72 -11.84
C LYS A 5 -5.87 5.55 -11.26
N THR A 6 -5.41 4.63 -12.11
CA THR A 6 -4.63 3.47 -11.68
C THR A 6 -3.14 3.77 -11.53
N GLY A 7 -2.72 5.00 -11.86
CA GLY A 7 -1.31 5.37 -11.86
C GLY A 7 -0.57 4.99 -13.13
N MET A 8 -1.29 4.54 -14.17
CA MET A 8 -0.67 4.18 -15.44
C MET A 8 -0.02 5.41 -16.08
N GLU A 9 1.19 5.23 -16.60
CA GLU A 9 1.91 6.31 -17.28
C GLU A 9 1.17 6.76 -18.54
N ILE A 10 1.24 8.06 -18.83
CA ILE A 10 0.53 8.65 -19.97
C ILE A 10 0.90 7.98 -21.30
N LYS A 11 2.18 7.64 -21.48
CA LYS A 11 2.61 6.96 -22.71
C LYS A 11 1.92 5.61 -22.90
N ASN A 12 1.67 4.89 -21.80
CA ASN A 12 0.99 3.59 -21.84
C ASN A 12 -0.50 3.76 -22.10
N ILE A 13 -1.10 4.80 -21.54
CA ILE A 13 -2.52 5.12 -21.81
C ILE A 13 -2.71 5.42 -23.29
N LYS A 14 -1.83 6.23 -23.87
CA LYS A 14 -1.88 6.57 -25.30
C LYS A 14 -1.72 5.33 -26.16
N GLN A 15 -0.79 4.44 -25.79
CA GLN A 15 -0.58 3.19 -26.53
C GLN A 15 -1.83 2.31 -26.45
N PHE A 16 -2.44 2.21 -25.26
CA PHE A 16 -3.68 1.44 -25.07
C PHE A 16 -4.79 1.98 -25.96
N MET A 17 -4.96 3.30 -25.99
CA MET A 17 -5.99 3.93 -26.81
C MET A 17 -5.75 3.70 -28.30
N GLN A 18 -4.49 3.74 -28.72
CA GLN A 18 -4.12 3.45 -30.11
C GLN A 18 -4.51 2.01 -30.46
N TRP A 19 -4.20 1.05 -29.59
CA TRP A 19 -4.60 -0.35 -29.80
C TRP A 19 -6.12 -0.50 -29.90
N CYS A 20 -6.88 0.28 -29.15
CA CYS A 20 -8.34 0.24 -29.23
C CYS A 20 -8.87 0.61 -30.61
N THR A 21 -8.15 1.47 -31.35
CA THR A 21 -8.56 1.84 -32.72
C THR A 21 -8.14 0.79 -33.76
N GLU A 22 -7.23 -0.11 -33.40
CA GLU A 22 -6.70 -1.11 -34.34
C GLU A 22 -7.51 -2.42 -34.40
N GLY A 23 -8.46 -2.57 -33.47
CA GLY A 23 -9.37 -3.71 -33.48
C GLY A 23 -8.93 -4.88 -32.62
N SER A 24 -9.65 -6.00 -32.77
CA SER A 24 -9.52 -7.17 -31.91
C SER A 24 -8.14 -7.86 -31.94
N GLU A 25 -7.36 -7.60 -32.97
CA GLU A 25 -6.02 -8.17 -33.09
C GLU A 25 -5.11 -7.70 -31.98
N THR A 26 -5.43 -6.56 -31.33
CA THR A 26 -4.65 -6.00 -30.25
C THR A 26 -5.12 -6.45 -28.87
N TYR A 27 -6.16 -7.27 -28.78
CA TYR A 27 -6.66 -7.75 -27.47
C TYR A 27 -5.56 -8.37 -26.60
N PRO A 28 -4.68 -9.24 -27.12
CA PRO A 28 -3.62 -9.80 -26.29
C PRO A 28 -2.71 -8.73 -25.69
N LYS A 29 -2.35 -7.73 -26.48
CA LYS A 29 -1.50 -6.62 -26.03
C LYS A 29 -2.20 -5.76 -24.99
N ARG A 30 -3.48 -5.51 -25.20
CA ARG A 30 -4.28 -4.73 -24.23
C ARG A 30 -4.39 -5.46 -22.90
N LEU A 31 -4.67 -6.78 -22.97
CA LEU A 31 -4.78 -7.60 -21.77
C LEU A 31 -3.47 -7.62 -21.00
N GLU A 32 -2.35 -7.80 -21.68
CA GLU A 32 -1.03 -7.84 -21.06
C GLU A 32 -0.73 -6.53 -20.32
N LEU A 33 -1.04 -5.39 -20.97
CA LEU A 33 -0.82 -4.09 -20.35
C LEU A 33 -1.67 -3.91 -19.09
N ILE A 34 -2.94 -4.29 -19.15
CA ILE A 34 -3.87 -4.18 -18.02
C ILE A 34 -3.44 -5.11 -16.87
N GLN A 35 -3.03 -6.34 -17.19
CA GLN A 35 -2.55 -7.29 -16.17
C GLN A 35 -1.32 -6.75 -15.45
N LYS A 36 -0.42 -6.17 -16.19
CA LYS A 36 0.80 -5.56 -15.66
C LYS A 36 0.47 -4.41 -14.72
N GLN A 37 -0.46 -3.54 -15.14
CA GLN A 37 -0.88 -2.41 -14.32
C GLN A 37 -1.60 -2.88 -13.06
N LYS A 38 -2.39 -3.94 -13.15
CA LYS A 38 -3.05 -4.54 -11.99
C LYS A 38 -2.03 -4.97 -10.95
N LEU A 39 -0.95 -5.64 -11.38
CA LEU A 39 0.12 -6.07 -10.46
C LEU A 39 0.79 -4.87 -9.78
N GLU A 40 1.05 -3.81 -10.52
CA GLU A 40 1.64 -2.60 -9.95
C GLU A 40 0.71 -1.96 -8.93
N CYS A 41 -0.58 -1.94 -9.22
CA CYS A 41 -1.59 -1.42 -8.30
C CYS A 41 -1.65 -2.24 -7.02
N GLU A 42 -1.60 -3.57 -7.13
CA GLU A 42 -1.61 -4.46 -5.96
C GLU A 42 -0.38 -4.24 -5.07
N LYS A 43 0.78 -4.02 -5.67
CA LYS A 43 2.00 -3.70 -4.93
C LYS A 43 1.86 -2.38 -4.17
N GLU A 44 1.27 -1.38 -4.82
CA GLU A 44 1.05 -0.07 -4.21
C GLU A 44 0.07 -0.16 -3.05
N ILE A 45 -0.99 -0.96 -3.17
CA ILE A 45 -1.94 -1.18 -2.08
C ILE A 45 -1.21 -1.79 -0.87
N LYS A 46 -0.38 -2.81 -1.09
CA LYS A 46 0.37 -3.45 0.00
C LYS A 46 1.31 -2.46 0.67
N ARG A 47 1.97 -1.63 -0.12
CA ARG A 47 2.86 -0.60 0.41
C ARG A 47 2.09 0.38 1.29
N MET A 48 0.92 0.80 0.84
CA MET A 48 0.08 1.73 1.60
C MET A 48 -0.51 1.10 2.85
N GLU A 49 -0.90 -0.17 2.79
CA GLU A 49 -1.38 -0.90 3.97
C GLU A 49 -0.31 -0.99 5.05
N LYS A 50 0.92 -1.25 4.64
CA LYS A 50 2.06 -1.30 5.56
C LYS A 50 2.32 0.06 6.19
N ALA A 51 2.25 1.13 5.40
CA ALA A 51 2.41 2.49 5.88
C ALA A 51 1.29 2.86 6.86
N LEU A 52 0.06 2.44 6.56
CA LEU A 52 -1.09 2.70 7.44
C LEU A 52 -0.91 1.98 8.78
N ALA A 53 -0.44 0.73 8.75
CA ALA A 53 -0.19 -0.03 9.98
C ALA A 53 0.85 0.71 10.86
N MET A 54 1.89 1.24 10.24
CA MET A 54 2.90 2.02 10.96
C MET A 54 2.28 3.26 11.61
N LEU A 55 1.41 3.96 10.88
CA LEU A 55 0.76 5.16 11.43
C LEU A 55 -0.19 4.82 12.57
N LYS A 56 -0.91 3.70 12.46
CA LYS A 56 -1.79 3.25 13.54
C LYS A 56 -0.99 2.91 14.80
N PHE A 57 0.15 2.24 14.63
CA PHE A 57 1.06 1.97 15.74
C PHE A 57 1.57 3.28 16.35
N LYS A 58 2.00 4.22 15.53
CA LYS A 58 2.51 5.51 16.02
C LYS A 58 1.45 6.33 16.74
N CYS A 59 0.19 6.26 16.30
CA CYS A 59 -0.91 6.92 17.01
C CYS A 59 -1.04 6.38 18.43
N TRP A 60 -1.09 5.07 18.57
CA TRP A 60 -1.15 4.44 19.90
C TRP A 60 0.08 4.81 20.71
N TYR A 61 1.25 4.78 20.08
CA TYR A 61 2.53 5.08 20.74
C TYR A 61 2.49 6.45 21.41
N TYR A 62 2.13 7.46 20.65
CA TYR A 62 2.14 8.82 21.19
C TYR A 62 0.96 9.14 22.08
N GLU A 63 -0.17 8.50 21.89
CA GLU A 63 -1.30 8.60 22.83
C GLU A 63 -0.87 8.04 24.19
N THR A 64 -0.17 6.92 24.19
CA THR A 64 0.32 6.27 25.41
C THR A 64 1.42 7.11 26.06
N ALA A 65 2.38 7.57 25.28
CA ALA A 65 3.47 8.42 25.80
C ALA A 65 2.93 9.73 26.38
N LEU A 66 1.93 10.30 25.74
CA LEU A 66 1.29 11.53 26.23
C LEU A 66 0.60 11.29 27.58
N ALA A 67 -0.14 10.18 27.68
CA ALA A 67 -0.85 9.83 28.91
C ALA A 67 0.12 9.51 30.06
N ASP A 68 1.22 8.84 29.77
CA ASP A 68 2.22 8.45 30.78
C ASP A 68 3.20 9.56 31.10
N GLY A 69 3.40 10.49 30.18
CA GLY A 69 4.42 11.54 30.34
C GLY A 69 5.84 11.08 30.01
N ASN A 70 6.01 9.82 29.55
CA ASN A 70 7.28 9.27 29.10
C ASN A 70 7.03 8.01 28.26
N GLU A 71 8.09 7.37 27.76
CA GLU A 71 7.99 6.24 26.85
C GLU A 71 8.44 4.91 27.51
N ASP A 72 8.65 4.90 28.81
CA ASP A 72 9.25 3.76 29.51
C ASP A 72 8.43 2.48 29.36
N ARG A 73 7.12 2.56 29.58
CA ARG A 73 6.23 1.41 29.47
C ARG A 73 6.21 0.84 28.05
N ILE A 74 6.24 1.71 27.07
CA ILE A 74 6.25 1.30 25.66
C ILE A 74 7.55 0.55 25.35
N HIS A 75 8.68 1.07 25.80
CA HIS A 75 9.98 0.44 25.58
C HIS A 75 10.05 -0.95 26.21
N GLU A 76 9.41 -1.14 27.36
CA GLU A 76 9.34 -2.45 28.01
C GLU A 76 8.50 -3.45 27.20
N MET A 77 7.48 -2.97 26.50
CA MET A 77 6.60 -3.82 25.69
C MET A 77 7.17 -4.15 24.31
N LEU A 78 8.07 -3.33 23.80
CA LEU A 78 8.69 -3.57 22.49
C LEU A 78 9.73 -4.68 22.61
N PRO A 79 9.89 -5.52 21.57
CA PRO A 79 9.16 -5.51 20.31
C PRO A 79 7.97 -6.46 20.25
N ASP A 80 7.75 -7.29 21.26
CA ASP A 80 6.81 -8.42 21.16
C ASP A 80 5.79 -8.56 22.30
N ARG A 81 5.68 -7.56 23.15
CA ARG A 81 4.73 -7.57 24.29
C ARG A 81 3.75 -6.42 24.27
N LEU A 82 3.46 -5.91 23.08
CA LEU A 82 2.46 -4.86 22.87
C LEU A 82 1.04 -5.42 23.02
N PRO A 83 0.02 -4.58 23.30
CA PRO A 83 -1.36 -5.05 23.27
C PRO A 83 -1.65 -5.74 21.94
N GLU A 84 -2.50 -6.75 21.94
CA GLU A 84 -2.72 -7.63 20.79
C GLU A 84 -2.95 -6.87 19.47
N GLU A 85 -3.88 -5.93 19.46
CA GLU A 85 -4.21 -5.16 18.27
C GLU A 85 -3.01 -4.32 17.80
N ILE A 86 -2.32 -3.71 18.75
CA ILE A 86 -1.16 -2.86 18.46
C ILE A 86 0.01 -3.70 17.97
N GLN A 87 0.17 -4.89 18.56
CA GLN A 87 1.20 -5.83 18.11
C GLN A 87 1.01 -6.20 16.64
N ALA A 88 -0.25 -6.41 16.23
CA ALA A 88 -0.56 -6.71 14.83
C ALA A 88 -0.12 -5.57 13.91
N TYR A 89 -0.36 -4.31 14.29
CA TYR A 89 0.08 -3.15 13.50
C TYR A 89 1.60 -3.08 13.43
N TYR A 90 2.26 -3.27 14.57
CA TYR A 90 3.72 -3.23 14.62
C TYR A 90 4.32 -4.31 13.71
N ASP A 91 3.83 -5.53 13.83
CA ASP A 91 4.33 -6.66 13.04
C ASP A 91 4.08 -6.44 11.55
N ALA A 92 2.88 -5.98 11.17
CA ALA A 92 2.54 -5.71 9.79
C ALA A 92 3.45 -4.65 9.17
N SER A 93 3.81 -3.62 9.95
CA SER A 93 4.66 -2.53 9.47
C SER A 93 6.15 -2.92 9.38
N HIS A 94 6.55 -4.01 10.03
CA HIS A 94 7.94 -4.47 10.06
C HIS A 94 8.15 -5.75 9.25
N THR A 95 7.14 -6.18 8.48
CA THR A 95 7.21 -7.36 7.62
C THR A 95 7.62 -6.92 6.20
N ASP A 96 8.43 -7.70 5.52
CA ASP A 96 8.84 -7.44 4.13
C ASP A 96 7.83 -7.96 3.09
#